data_15270642a88dab68dc141bdf2a29b4eb
#
_entry.id   15270642a88dab68dc141bdf2a29b4eb
#
_cell.length_a   1.000
_cell.length_b   1.000
_cell.length_c   1.000
_cell.angle_alpha   90.00
_cell.angle_beta   90.00
_cell.angle_gamma   90.00
#
_symmetry.space_group_name_H-M   'P 1'
#
loop_
_entity.id
_entity.type
_entity.pdbx_description
1 polymer ?
#
loop_
_entity_poly.entity_id
_entity_poly.type
_entity_poly.pdbx_seq_one_letter_code
_entity_poly.pdbx_strand_id
1 'polypeptide(L)'
;MEIIVGKLENYYHQYLNLSSNVMLNLNTDSLFSRIESLPQCRQILEELRNKCTLTENDFASLDCIEIHNYKKLFESHDAIFYAAFCLQWYYRQKEHQQSSMKTYADKTRWLTMKDKDPLNKVLLFKTDVVRPIVDYIISQIKEHNLIHYYLERYKSRVERYTFASLADRNELGLQKDLALYLFDQGLSFYHEPNLGNGRPDFVIDLECNDMPFVVEIKKIKKLTHGIIDDSLRQLKAYLYQFPSYGCLYIFTEDVNFVEYSRDIDDKLTIRCVYLGGKTPSQL
;
A
#
# COMPACT_ATOMS: atom_id res chain seq x y z
N MET A 1 0.95 -0.84 12.63
CA MET A 1 1.64 -0.05 11.59
C MET A 1 3.14 0.04 11.83
N GLU A 2 3.57 0.76 12.85
CA GLU A 2 4.99 0.88 13.23
C GLU A 2 5.70 -0.47 13.33
N ILE A 3 4.99 -1.52 13.74
CA ILE A 3 5.53 -2.89 13.83
C ILE A 3 5.93 -3.44 12.46
N ILE A 4 5.14 -3.26 11.39
CA ILE A 4 5.45 -3.80 10.06
C ILE A 4 6.56 -2.98 9.40
N VAL A 5 6.45 -1.66 9.44
CA VAL A 5 7.51 -0.77 8.93
C VAL A 5 8.81 -1.03 9.67
N GLY A 6 8.78 -1.11 11.00
CA GLY A 6 9.96 -1.43 11.81
C GLY A 6 10.56 -2.81 11.50
N LYS A 7 9.72 -3.82 11.19
CA LYS A 7 10.20 -5.13 10.72
C LYS A 7 10.90 -5.03 9.37
N LEU A 8 10.33 -4.30 8.41
CA LEU A 8 10.92 -4.11 7.08
C LEU A 8 12.25 -3.37 7.15
N GLU A 9 12.29 -2.27 7.89
CA GLU A 9 13.51 -1.51 8.13
C GLU A 9 14.57 -2.38 8.80
N ASN A 10 14.19 -3.19 9.80
CA ASN A 10 15.11 -4.10 10.46
C ASN A 10 15.61 -5.22 9.52
N TYR A 11 14.73 -5.81 8.69
CA TYR A 11 15.14 -6.82 7.71
C TYR A 11 16.13 -6.22 6.70
N TYR A 12 15.86 -5.01 6.23
CA TYR A 12 16.76 -4.32 5.32
C TYR A 12 18.09 -3.93 5.97
N HIS A 13 18.08 -3.44 7.22
CA HIS A 13 19.30 -3.15 7.96
C HIS A 13 20.15 -4.39 8.20
N GLN A 14 19.53 -5.51 8.59
CA GLN A 14 20.26 -6.80 8.72
C GLN A 14 20.90 -7.19 7.38
N TYR A 15 20.15 -7.06 6.28
CA TYR A 15 20.64 -7.33 4.93
C TYR A 15 21.82 -6.42 4.53
N LEU A 16 21.76 -5.13 4.83
CA LEU A 16 22.85 -4.18 4.56
C LEU A 16 24.15 -4.59 5.25
N ASN A 17 24.07 -5.09 6.47
CA ASN A 17 25.24 -5.47 7.27
C ASN A 17 25.92 -6.78 6.82
N LEU A 18 25.30 -7.55 5.92
CA LEU A 18 25.89 -8.75 5.36
C LEU A 18 26.90 -8.38 4.27
N SER A 19 28.19 -8.55 4.50
CA SER A 19 29.28 -8.07 3.62
C SER A 19 29.75 -9.08 2.57
N SER A 20 29.25 -10.32 2.60
CA SER A 20 29.75 -11.39 1.72
C SER A 20 29.15 -11.34 0.31
N ASN A 21 30.00 -11.16 -0.70
CA ASN A 21 29.61 -11.26 -2.10
C ASN A 21 29.13 -12.67 -2.46
N VAL A 22 29.76 -13.71 -1.93
CA VAL A 22 29.45 -15.12 -2.21
C VAL A 22 28.02 -15.48 -1.76
N MET A 23 27.55 -14.89 -0.67
CA MET A 23 26.24 -15.18 -0.11
C MET A 23 25.17 -14.16 -0.55
N LEU A 24 25.48 -13.23 -1.45
CA LEU A 24 24.59 -12.14 -1.81
C LEU A 24 23.23 -12.64 -2.33
N ASN A 25 23.25 -13.64 -3.21
CA ASN A 25 22.02 -14.19 -3.77
C ASN A 25 21.13 -14.81 -2.68
N LEU A 26 21.70 -15.69 -1.83
CA LEU A 26 20.96 -16.30 -0.72
C LEU A 26 20.43 -15.26 0.27
N ASN A 27 21.21 -14.23 0.57
CA ASN A 27 20.81 -13.18 1.48
C ASN A 27 19.69 -12.32 0.89
N THR A 28 19.74 -12.04 -0.43
CA THR A 28 18.69 -11.32 -1.13
C THR A 28 17.39 -12.14 -1.20
N ASP A 29 17.50 -13.41 -1.54
CA ASP A 29 16.35 -14.33 -1.56
C ASP A 29 15.72 -14.50 -0.17
N SER A 30 16.56 -14.57 0.88
CA SER A 30 16.09 -14.60 2.26
C SER A 30 15.36 -13.31 2.66
N LEU A 31 15.89 -12.13 2.27
CA LEU A 31 15.21 -10.86 2.50
C LEU A 31 13.82 -10.84 1.84
N PHE A 32 13.73 -11.13 0.54
CA PHE A 32 12.46 -11.13 -0.17
C PHE A 32 11.50 -12.20 0.37
N SER A 33 11.96 -13.38 0.73
CA SER A 33 11.12 -14.40 1.38
C SER A 33 10.51 -13.93 2.70
N ARG A 34 11.28 -13.17 3.51
CA ARG A 34 10.76 -12.57 4.75
C ARG A 34 9.74 -11.46 4.46
N ILE A 35 9.97 -10.62 3.45
CA ILE A 35 9.04 -9.58 3.02
C ILE A 35 7.74 -10.24 2.51
N GLU A 36 7.84 -11.24 1.64
CA GLU A 36 6.71 -11.99 1.09
C GLU A 36 5.92 -12.79 2.16
N SER A 37 6.54 -13.11 3.29
CA SER A 37 5.85 -13.76 4.42
C SER A 37 4.85 -12.83 5.11
N LEU A 38 4.96 -11.52 4.90
CA LEU A 38 4.01 -10.52 5.38
C LEU A 38 2.91 -10.35 4.31
N PRO A 39 1.63 -10.70 4.59
CA PRO A 39 0.57 -10.70 3.57
C PRO A 39 0.42 -9.38 2.82
N GLN A 40 0.46 -8.26 3.54
CA GLN A 40 0.36 -6.91 2.98
C GLN A 40 1.52 -6.61 2.03
N CYS A 41 2.74 -6.99 2.40
CA CYS A 41 3.92 -6.77 1.55
C CYS A 41 3.90 -7.62 0.30
N ARG A 42 3.39 -8.86 0.38
CA ARG A 42 3.23 -9.74 -0.79
C ARG A 42 2.36 -9.10 -1.85
N GLN A 43 1.21 -8.58 -1.44
CA GLN A 43 0.29 -7.92 -2.35
C GLN A 43 0.92 -6.68 -3.00
N ILE A 44 1.58 -5.82 -2.20
CA ILE A 44 2.29 -4.63 -2.71
C ILE A 44 3.37 -5.03 -3.73
N LEU A 45 4.09 -6.13 -3.49
CA LEU A 45 5.08 -6.65 -4.45
C LEU A 45 4.44 -7.12 -5.75
N GLU A 46 3.30 -7.82 -5.70
CA GLU A 46 2.57 -8.27 -6.91
C GLU A 46 2.09 -7.06 -7.72
N GLU A 47 1.56 -6.05 -7.07
CA GLU A 47 1.10 -4.81 -7.70
C GLU A 47 2.27 -4.02 -8.30
N LEU A 48 3.38 -3.88 -7.56
CA LEU A 48 4.59 -3.23 -8.07
C LEU A 48 5.13 -3.95 -9.32
N ARG A 49 5.15 -5.28 -9.32
CA ARG A 49 5.60 -6.08 -10.46
C ARG A 49 4.81 -5.76 -11.73
N ASN A 50 3.50 -5.53 -11.61
CA ASN A 50 2.63 -5.21 -12.74
C ASN A 50 2.81 -3.79 -13.30
N LYS A 51 3.49 -2.90 -12.58
CA LYS A 51 3.77 -1.53 -13.04
C LYS A 51 4.93 -1.43 -14.03
N CYS A 52 5.77 -2.45 -14.14
CA CYS A 52 6.83 -2.50 -15.14
C CYS A 52 6.25 -3.01 -16.47
N THR A 53 6.23 -2.15 -17.47
CA THR A 53 5.69 -2.45 -18.82
C THR A 53 6.73 -3.01 -19.79
N LEU A 54 7.96 -3.26 -19.33
CA LEU A 54 9.02 -3.82 -20.17
C LEU A 54 8.71 -5.27 -20.54
N THR A 55 8.93 -5.59 -21.81
CA THR A 55 8.74 -6.93 -22.36
C THR A 55 9.97 -7.81 -22.13
N GLU A 56 9.83 -9.12 -22.40
CA GLU A 56 10.94 -10.08 -22.40
C GLU A 56 12.09 -9.65 -23.33
N ASN A 57 11.75 -9.11 -24.50
CA ASN A 57 12.73 -8.62 -25.47
C ASN A 57 13.49 -7.40 -24.96
N ASP A 58 12.82 -6.51 -24.22
CA ASP A 58 13.45 -5.35 -23.60
C ASP A 58 14.48 -5.81 -22.56
N PHE A 59 14.13 -6.75 -21.68
CA PHE A 59 15.08 -7.30 -20.71
C PHE A 59 16.24 -8.04 -21.38
N ALA A 60 16.00 -8.81 -22.43
CA ALA A 60 17.06 -9.50 -23.18
C ALA A 60 18.01 -8.49 -23.87
N SER A 61 17.47 -7.39 -24.37
CA SER A 61 18.26 -6.31 -24.95
C SER A 61 19.09 -5.57 -23.91
N LEU A 62 18.58 -5.43 -22.69
CA LEU A 62 19.26 -4.78 -21.56
C LEU A 62 20.53 -5.51 -21.11
N ASP A 63 20.59 -6.83 -21.25
CA ASP A 63 21.81 -7.61 -20.98
C ASP A 63 22.95 -7.31 -21.97
N CYS A 64 22.65 -6.69 -23.13
CA CYS A 64 23.55 -6.39 -24.22
C CYS A 64 23.84 -4.90 -24.43
N ILE A 65 23.12 -3.98 -23.74
CA ILE A 65 23.15 -2.54 -24.04
C ILE A 65 24.20 -1.78 -23.21
N GLU A 66 24.81 -0.79 -23.87
CA GLU A 66 25.74 0.17 -23.28
C GLU A 66 25.03 1.11 -22.27
N ILE A 67 25.72 1.51 -21.21
CA ILE A 67 25.28 2.33 -20.08
C ILE A 67 24.42 3.55 -20.49
N HIS A 68 24.69 4.16 -21.62
CA HIS A 68 24.01 5.38 -22.09
C HIS A 68 22.51 5.20 -22.31
N ASN A 69 22.08 3.98 -22.70
CA ASN A 69 20.68 3.69 -22.99
C ASN A 69 19.86 3.41 -21.73
N TYR A 70 20.49 2.88 -20.67
CA TYR A 70 19.82 2.73 -19.38
C TYR A 70 19.48 4.07 -18.74
N LYS A 71 20.44 5.00 -18.77
CA LYS A 71 20.21 6.33 -18.22
C LYS A 71 19.00 7.01 -18.88
N LYS A 72 18.87 6.92 -20.20
CA LYS A 72 17.71 7.45 -20.94
C LYS A 72 16.40 6.75 -20.58
N LEU A 73 16.42 5.44 -20.36
CA LEU A 73 15.23 4.69 -19.98
C LEU A 73 14.68 5.15 -18.61
N PHE A 74 15.58 5.38 -17.64
CA PHE A 74 15.18 5.81 -16.29
C PHE A 74 14.99 7.32 -16.14
N GLU A 75 15.66 8.16 -16.95
CA GLU A 75 15.41 9.60 -16.98
C GLU A 75 13.99 9.97 -17.47
N SER A 76 13.32 9.09 -18.20
CA SER A 76 11.96 9.28 -18.71
C SER A 76 10.86 8.70 -17.80
N HIS A 77 11.23 8.00 -16.73
CA HIS A 77 10.30 7.28 -15.88
C HIS A 77 10.46 7.69 -14.39
N ASP A 78 9.38 7.55 -13.64
CA ASP A 78 9.37 7.89 -12.22
C ASP A 78 10.04 6.82 -11.34
N ALA A 79 10.17 7.13 -10.04
CA ALA A 79 10.77 6.24 -9.06
C ALA A 79 10.00 4.91 -8.88
N ILE A 80 8.68 4.93 -9.11
CA ILE A 80 7.82 3.74 -9.01
C ILE A 80 8.14 2.76 -10.13
N PHE A 81 8.24 3.27 -11.36
CA PHE A 81 8.64 2.45 -12.50
C PHE A 81 10.03 1.83 -12.29
N TYR A 82 10.98 2.60 -11.73
CA TYR A 82 12.30 2.09 -11.43
C TYR A 82 12.28 0.97 -10.39
N ALA A 83 11.52 1.13 -9.31
CA ALA A 83 11.34 0.08 -8.30
C ALA A 83 10.68 -1.17 -8.91
N ALA A 84 9.67 -1.00 -9.77
CA ALA A 84 9.00 -2.08 -10.49
C ALA A 84 9.97 -2.82 -11.43
N PHE A 85 10.80 -2.09 -12.15
CA PHE A 85 11.87 -2.65 -13.00
C PHE A 85 12.85 -3.48 -12.16
N CYS A 86 13.35 -2.95 -11.06
CA CYS A 86 14.27 -3.65 -10.17
C CYS A 86 13.67 -4.95 -9.64
N LEU A 87 12.39 -4.91 -9.25
CA LEU A 87 11.68 -6.09 -8.75
C LEU A 87 11.50 -7.15 -9.84
N GLN A 88 11.04 -6.76 -11.02
CA GLN A 88 10.84 -7.68 -12.14
C GLN A 88 12.18 -8.29 -12.59
N TRP A 89 13.25 -7.47 -12.68
CA TRP A 89 14.60 -7.94 -12.94
C TRP A 89 15.05 -8.98 -11.90
N TYR A 90 14.82 -8.73 -10.59
CA TYR A 90 15.18 -9.68 -9.53
C TYR A 90 14.50 -11.04 -9.72
N TYR A 91 13.17 -11.07 -9.96
CA TYR A 91 12.46 -12.33 -10.15
C TYR A 91 12.96 -13.10 -11.37
N ARG A 92 13.22 -12.42 -12.48
CA ARG A 92 13.83 -13.06 -13.68
C ARG A 92 15.18 -13.68 -13.36
N GLN A 93 16.06 -12.95 -12.65
CA GLN A 93 17.36 -13.50 -12.29
C GLN A 93 17.21 -14.70 -11.36
N LYS A 94 16.25 -14.70 -10.45
CA LYS A 94 15.94 -15.82 -9.55
C LYS A 94 15.46 -17.06 -10.34
N GLU A 95 14.59 -16.89 -11.33
CA GLU A 95 14.11 -17.98 -12.19
C GLU A 95 15.25 -18.60 -13.04
N HIS A 96 16.19 -17.79 -13.50
CA HIS A 96 17.32 -18.23 -14.34
C HIS A 96 18.57 -18.61 -13.57
N GLN A 97 18.53 -18.69 -12.25
CA GLN A 97 19.71 -18.89 -11.39
C GLN A 97 20.28 -20.31 -11.43
N GLN A 98 19.54 -21.29 -11.92
CA GLN A 98 19.93 -22.72 -11.90
C GLN A 98 21.18 -23.05 -12.73
N SER A 99 21.72 -22.11 -13.52
CA SER A 99 22.81 -22.38 -14.46
C SER A 99 24.07 -21.48 -14.34
N SER A 100 24.11 -20.52 -13.39
CA SER A 100 25.20 -19.52 -13.39
C SER A 100 25.81 -19.30 -11.99
N MET A 101 27.14 -19.41 -11.89
CA MET A 101 27.90 -19.06 -10.68
C MET A 101 27.94 -17.54 -10.38
N LYS A 102 27.34 -16.69 -11.23
CA LYS A 102 27.39 -15.23 -11.08
C LYS A 102 26.41 -14.76 -10.02
N THR A 103 26.87 -13.83 -9.19
CA THR A 103 26.01 -13.17 -8.20
C THR A 103 25.05 -12.17 -8.88
N TYR A 104 24.00 -11.77 -8.16
CA TYR A 104 23.10 -10.71 -8.65
C TYR A 104 23.87 -9.41 -8.96
N ALA A 105 24.86 -9.04 -8.12
CA ALA A 105 25.70 -7.87 -8.39
C ALA A 105 26.53 -7.98 -9.66
N ASP A 106 26.99 -9.18 -10.03
CA ASP A 106 27.72 -9.39 -11.29
C ASP A 106 26.83 -9.30 -12.51
N LYS A 107 25.53 -9.55 -12.34
CA LYS A 107 24.53 -9.48 -13.41
C LYS A 107 24.00 -8.07 -13.61
N THR A 108 24.14 -7.16 -12.62
CA THR A 108 23.73 -5.75 -12.71
C THR A 108 24.79 -4.89 -13.41
N ARG A 109 25.19 -5.27 -14.61
CA ARG A 109 26.22 -4.52 -15.37
C ARG A 109 25.88 -3.04 -15.57
N TRP A 110 24.61 -2.69 -15.69
CA TRP A 110 24.17 -1.30 -15.84
C TRP A 110 24.50 -0.38 -14.66
N LEU A 111 24.62 -0.93 -13.44
CA LEU A 111 25.00 -0.15 -12.25
C LEU A 111 26.52 -0.09 -12.06
N THR A 112 27.24 -1.11 -12.50
CA THR A 112 28.58 -1.40 -11.99
C THR A 112 29.70 -1.17 -13.01
N MET A 113 29.42 -0.63 -14.20
CA MET A 113 30.47 -0.49 -15.24
C MET A 113 31.60 0.47 -14.88
N LYS A 114 31.42 1.32 -13.87
CA LYS A 114 32.47 2.26 -13.41
C LYS A 114 33.30 1.73 -12.24
N ASP A 115 32.85 0.68 -11.56
CA ASP A 115 33.52 0.20 -10.37
C ASP A 115 33.98 -1.25 -10.52
N LYS A 116 35.29 -1.48 -10.39
CA LYS A 116 35.88 -2.81 -10.46
C LYS A 116 35.95 -3.52 -9.11
N ASP A 117 35.70 -2.79 -8.01
CA ASP A 117 35.73 -3.35 -6.68
C ASP A 117 34.48 -4.21 -6.40
N PRO A 118 34.63 -5.51 -6.08
CA PRO A 118 33.51 -6.39 -5.76
C PRO A 118 32.64 -5.92 -4.58
N LEU A 119 33.23 -5.27 -3.57
CA LEU A 119 32.49 -4.78 -2.40
C LEU A 119 31.61 -3.61 -2.76
N ASN A 120 32.08 -2.69 -3.59
CA ASN A 120 31.30 -1.58 -4.10
C ASN A 120 30.13 -2.05 -4.97
N LYS A 121 30.34 -3.10 -5.79
CA LYS A 121 29.24 -3.72 -6.58
C LYS A 121 28.14 -4.27 -5.69
N VAL A 122 28.49 -4.94 -4.59
CA VAL A 122 27.53 -5.47 -3.62
C VAL A 122 26.74 -4.33 -2.97
N LEU A 123 27.44 -3.26 -2.58
CA LEU A 123 26.81 -2.09 -1.97
C LEU A 123 25.84 -1.42 -2.98
N LEU A 124 26.28 -1.15 -4.20
CA LEU A 124 25.46 -0.56 -5.26
C LEU A 124 24.23 -1.43 -5.55
N PHE A 125 24.37 -2.75 -5.62
CA PHE A 125 23.22 -3.63 -5.78
C PHE A 125 22.21 -3.47 -4.64
N LYS A 126 22.68 -3.44 -3.40
CA LYS A 126 21.80 -3.26 -2.23
C LYS A 126 21.10 -1.92 -2.20
N THR A 127 21.83 -0.83 -2.54
CA THR A 127 21.28 0.55 -2.47
C THR A 127 20.46 0.93 -3.70
N ASP A 128 20.84 0.49 -4.87
CA ASP A 128 20.27 0.99 -6.12
C ASP A 128 19.27 0.01 -6.74
N VAL A 129 19.28 -1.27 -6.34
CA VAL A 129 18.31 -2.26 -6.82
C VAL A 129 17.33 -2.67 -5.72
N VAL A 130 17.82 -3.05 -4.55
CA VAL A 130 16.96 -3.59 -3.49
C VAL A 130 16.25 -2.48 -2.71
N ARG A 131 16.95 -1.40 -2.40
CA ARG A 131 16.41 -0.29 -1.61
C ARG A 131 15.16 0.35 -2.23
N PRO A 132 15.12 0.69 -3.52
CA PRO A 132 13.93 1.28 -4.14
C PRO A 132 12.66 0.42 -3.96
N ILE A 133 12.81 -0.91 -4.00
CA ILE A 133 11.70 -1.85 -3.77
C ILE A 133 11.22 -1.78 -2.31
N VAL A 134 12.16 -1.80 -1.36
CA VAL A 134 11.84 -1.73 0.07
C VAL A 134 11.22 -0.38 0.43
N ASP A 135 11.80 0.73 -0.07
CA ASP A 135 11.28 2.08 0.17
C ASP A 135 9.87 2.24 -0.41
N TYR A 136 9.59 1.66 -1.59
CA TYR A 136 8.26 1.63 -2.16
C TYR A 136 7.27 0.88 -1.24
N ILE A 137 7.61 -0.32 -0.77
CA ILE A 137 6.73 -1.07 0.15
C ILE A 137 6.46 -0.28 1.42
N ILE A 138 7.49 0.35 2.00
CA ILE A 138 7.35 1.16 3.20
C ILE A 138 6.44 2.38 2.95
N SER A 139 6.59 3.06 1.81
CA SER A 139 5.73 4.19 1.47
C SER A 139 4.28 3.77 1.34
N GLN A 140 4.01 2.68 0.63
CA GLN A 140 2.65 2.14 0.47
C GLN A 140 2.00 1.80 1.82
N ILE A 141 2.74 1.14 2.72
CA ILE A 141 2.23 0.83 4.06
C ILE A 141 1.97 2.11 4.86
N LYS A 142 2.87 3.09 4.81
CA LYS A 142 2.71 4.37 5.52
C LYS A 142 1.51 5.16 5.01
N GLU A 143 1.35 5.29 3.71
CA GLU A 143 0.24 6.02 3.08
C GLU A 143 -1.11 5.37 3.38
N HIS A 144 -1.20 4.05 3.24
CA HIS A 144 -2.40 3.31 3.57
C HIS A 144 -2.83 3.50 5.03
N ASN A 145 -1.87 3.46 5.94
CA ASN A 145 -2.13 3.68 7.36
C ASN A 145 -2.45 5.14 7.70
N LEU A 146 -2.01 6.10 6.89
CA LEU A 146 -2.32 7.50 7.09
C LEU A 146 -3.83 7.78 6.96
N ILE A 147 -4.51 7.16 5.99
CA ILE A 147 -5.97 7.31 5.85
C ILE A 147 -6.69 6.68 7.04
N HIS A 148 -6.32 5.47 7.45
CA HIS A 148 -6.88 4.86 8.64
C HIS A 148 -6.68 5.73 9.88
N TYR A 149 -5.50 6.34 10.02
CA TYR A 149 -5.23 7.28 11.12
C TYR A 149 -6.18 8.49 11.08
N TYR A 150 -6.42 9.09 9.92
CA TYR A 150 -7.35 10.22 9.82
C TYR A 150 -8.80 9.80 10.07
N LEU A 151 -9.23 8.64 9.58
CA LEU A 151 -10.56 8.10 9.87
C LEU A 151 -10.76 7.81 11.35
N GLU A 152 -9.77 7.26 12.05
CA GLU A 152 -9.83 7.05 13.51
C GLU A 152 -9.80 8.37 14.29
N ARG A 153 -9.03 9.35 13.85
CA ARG A 153 -9.09 10.71 14.45
C ARG A 153 -10.44 11.36 14.25
N TYR A 154 -11.03 11.23 13.06
CA TYR A 154 -12.36 11.74 12.81
C TYR A 154 -13.41 11.05 13.67
N LYS A 155 -13.37 9.72 13.78
CA LYS A 155 -14.20 8.96 14.72
C LYS A 155 -14.09 9.52 16.15
N SER A 156 -12.86 9.65 16.66
CA SER A 156 -12.61 10.19 17.98
C SER A 156 -13.14 11.61 18.16
N ARG A 157 -13.04 12.46 17.14
CA ARG A 157 -13.61 13.81 17.13
C ARG A 157 -15.14 13.75 17.23
N VAL A 158 -15.78 12.92 16.40
CA VAL A 158 -17.24 12.78 16.40
C VAL A 158 -17.73 12.30 17.75
N GLU A 159 -17.21 11.19 18.23
CA GLU A 159 -17.65 10.54 19.47
C GLU A 159 -17.45 11.41 20.73
N ARG A 160 -16.42 12.27 20.74
CA ARG A 160 -16.10 13.11 21.91
C ARG A 160 -16.73 14.50 21.87
N TYR A 161 -16.84 15.11 20.68
CA TYR A 161 -17.10 16.54 20.58
C TYR A 161 -18.29 16.92 19.70
N THR A 162 -18.57 16.17 18.63
CA THR A 162 -19.54 16.61 17.62
C THR A 162 -20.74 15.69 17.44
N PHE A 163 -20.83 14.58 18.18
CA PHE A 163 -21.92 13.61 18.06
C PHE A 163 -23.31 14.25 18.08
N ALA A 164 -23.57 15.17 19.02
CA ALA A 164 -24.88 15.82 19.18
C ALA A 164 -25.28 16.63 17.94
N SER A 165 -24.34 17.28 17.26
CA SER A 165 -24.59 18.04 16.04
C SER A 165 -24.72 17.16 14.79
N LEU A 166 -24.27 15.92 14.85
CA LEU A 166 -24.27 14.97 13.74
C LEU A 166 -25.39 13.92 13.84
N ALA A 167 -25.90 13.66 15.05
CA ALA A 167 -26.91 12.62 15.30
C ALA A 167 -28.17 12.81 14.44
N ASP A 168 -28.63 14.06 14.26
CA ASP A 168 -29.83 14.37 13.45
C ASP A 168 -29.57 14.51 11.95
N ARG A 169 -28.29 14.50 11.52
CA ARG A 169 -27.94 14.59 10.11
C ARG A 169 -28.28 13.30 9.37
N ASN A 170 -28.73 13.43 8.13
CA ASN A 170 -28.84 12.30 7.21
C ASN A 170 -27.45 11.87 6.71
N GLU A 171 -27.37 10.78 5.96
CA GLU A 171 -26.14 10.22 5.41
C GLU A 171 -25.33 11.25 4.60
N LEU A 172 -25.98 12.01 3.72
CA LEU A 172 -25.36 13.08 2.95
C LEU A 172 -24.74 14.19 3.84
N GLY A 173 -25.40 14.52 4.95
CA GLY A 173 -24.88 15.49 5.92
C GLY A 173 -23.62 14.97 6.64
N LEU A 174 -23.56 13.67 6.91
CA LEU A 174 -22.39 13.00 7.50
C LEU A 174 -21.23 12.90 6.51
N GLN A 175 -21.53 12.59 5.24
CA GLN A 175 -20.56 12.62 4.14
C GLN A 175 -19.90 13.99 4.02
N LYS A 176 -20.70 15.07 4.01
CA LYS A 176 -20.15 16.43 3.93
C LYS A 176 -19.26 16.81 5.10
N ASP A 177 -19.59 16.38 6.32
CA ASP A 177 -18.75 16.65 7.50
C ASP A 177 -17.42 15.91 7.41
N LEU A 178 -17.43 14.64 7.01
CA LEU A 178 -16.21 13.87 6.78
C LEU A 178 -15.38 14.49 5.63
N ALA A 179 -16.02 14.91 4.53
CA ALA A 179 -15.34 15.55 3.41
C ALA A 179 -14.59 16.81 3.85
N LEU A 180 -15.24 17.69 4.61
CA LEU A 180 -14.61 18.88 5.17
C LEU A 180 -13.42 18.53 6.06
N TYR A 181 -13.59 17.54 6.93
CA TYR A 181 -12.49 17.09 7.79
C TYR A 181 -11.30 16.57 6.98
N LEU A 182 -11.52 15.72 5.98
CA LEU A 182 -10.46 15.17 5.13
C LEU A 182 -9.75 16.27 4.33
N PHE A 183 -10.51 17.23 3.81
CA PHE A 183 -9.97 18.40 3.13
C PHE A 183 -9.08 19.24 4.06
N ASP A 184 -9.52 19.50 5.29
CA ASP A 184 -8.74 20.24 6.32
C ASP A 184 -7.46 19.50 6.71
N GLN A 185 -7.40 18.17 6.53
CA GLN A 185 -6.18 17.38 6.72
C GLN A 185 -5.28 17.36 5.47
N GLY A 186 -5.64 18.05 4.39
CA GLY A 186 -4.86 18.14 3.16
C GLY A 186 -4.95 16.90 2.27
N LEU A 187 -5.99 16.08 2.43
CA LEU A 187 -6.20 14.91 1.58
C LEU A 187 -6.95 15.28 0.30
N SER A 188 -6.47 14.78 -0.83
CA SER A 188 -7.15 14.84 -2.12
C SER A 188 -8.13 13.68 -2.25
N PHE A 189 -9.37 13.94 -2.65
CA PHE A 189 -10.39 12.91 -2.84
C PHE A 189 -11.44 13.33 -3.86
N TYR A 190 -12.10 12.32 -4.44
CA TYR A 190 -13.27 12.49 -5.30
C TYR A 190 -14.53 12.13 -4.49
N HIS A 191 -15.53 12.99 -4.53
CA HIS A 191 -16.83 12.75 -3.91
C HIS A 191 -17.80 12.20 -4.94
N GLU A 192 -18.44 11.05 -4.65
CA GLU A 192 -19.38 10.35 -5.53
C GLU A 192 -18.88 10.15 -6.98
N PRO A 193 -17.63 9.70 -7.23
CA PRO A 193 -17.16 9.50 -8.58
C PRO A 193 -17.93 8.37 -9.26
N ASN A 194 -18.24 8.55 -10.55
CA ASN A 194 -18.91 7.51 -11.33
C ASN A 194 -17.91 6.46 -11.78
N LEU A 195 -17.95 5.28 -11.16
CA LEU A 195 -17.06 4.17 -11.46
C LEU A 195 -17.70 3.10 -12.38
N GLY A 196 -18.77 3.44 -13.10
CA GLY A 196 -19.44 2.51 -14.02
C GLY A 196 -20.50 1.63 -13.35
N ASN A 197 -20.19 0.90 -12.28
CA ASN A 197 -21.16 0.04 -11.54
C ASN A 197 -21.71 0.69 -10.27
N GLY A 198 -21.54 1.99 -10.11
CA GLY A 198 -22.04 2.73 -8.96
C GLY A 198 -21.17 3.91 -8.61
N ARG A 199 -21.51 4.56 -7.52
CA ARG A 199 -20.83 5.75 -7.00
C ARG A 199 -20.51 5.51 -5.54
N PRO A 200 -19.26 5.17 -5.19
CA PRO A 200 -18.85 5.18 -3.80
C PRO A 200 -18.89 6.61 -3.25
N ASP A 201 -19.06 6.77 -1.95
CA ASP A 201 -19.14 8.09 -1.35
C ASP A 201 -17.83 8.87 -1.50
N PHE A 202 -16.69 8.21 -1.28
CA PHE A 202 -15.37 8.80 -1.47
C PHE A 202 -14.41 7.84 -2.15
N VAL A 203 -13.59 8.41 -3.02
CA VAL A 203 -12.34 7.80 -3.49
C VAL A 203 -11.22 8.76 -3.13
N ILE A 204 -10.40 8.37 -2.16
CA ILE A 204 -9.25 9.15 -1.71
C ILE A 204 -8.08 8.75 -2.60
N ASP A 205 -7.57 9.74 -3.33
CA ASP A 205 -6.40 9.58 -4.18
C ASP A 205 -5.15 9.86 -3.34
N LEU A 206 -4.27 8.88 -3.31
CA LEU A 206 -2.97 9.04 -2.67
C LEU A 206 -1.98 9.39 -3.77
N GLU A 207 -1.45 10.60 -3.75
CA GLU A 207 -0.60 11.20 -4.81
C GLU A 207 0.56 10.30 -5.28
N CYS A 208 0.98 9.37 -4.45
CA CYS A 208 2.06 8.42 -4.73
C CYS A 208 1.57 7.00 -4.99
N ASN A 209 0.26 6.77 -5.02
CA ASN A 209 -0.30 5.44 -5.09
C ASN A 209 -1.37 5.34 -6.18
N ASP A 210 -1.17 4.46 -7.17
CA ASP A 210 -2.23 4.15 -8.16
C ASP A 210 -3.39 3.35 -7.55
N MET A 211 -3.36 3.11 -6.22
CA MET A 211 -4.39 2.38 -5.50
C MET A 211 -5.21 3.35 -4.65
N PRO A 212 -6.38 3.75 -5.14
CA PRO A 212 -7.27 4.60 -4.39
C PRO A 212 -7.79 3.90 -3.14
N PHE A 213 -8.13 4.69 -2.13
CA PHE A 213 -8.80 4.22 -0.93
C PHE A 213 -10.28 4.58 -1.01
N VAL A 214 -11.15 3.58 -1.04
CA VAL A 214 -12.59 3.75 -1.17
C VAL A 214 -13.25 3.80 0.21
N VAL A 215 -14.05 4.82 0.48
CA VAL A 215 -14.86 4.92 1.69
C VAL A 215 -16.33 4.90 1.30
N GLU A 216 -17.08 3.99 1.87
CA GLU A 216 -18.53 3.92 1.81
C GLU A 216 -19.11 4.27 3.17
N ILE A 217 -20.01 5.24 3.22
CA ILE A 217 -20.64 5.74 4.46
C ILE A 217 -22.04 5.18 4.57
N LYS A 218 -22.40 4.76 5.77
CA LYS A 218 -23.78 4.37 6.09
C LYS A 218 -24.20 4.99 7.43
N LYS A 219 -25.46 5.41 7.50
CA LYS A 219 -26.12 5.74 8.76
C LYS A 219 -27.10 4.64 9.12
N ILE A 220 -26.78 3.86 10.15
CA ILE A 220 -27.55 2.67 10.56
C ILE A 220 -27.91 2.81 12.05
N LYS A 221 -29.19 2.95 12.36
CA LYS A 221 -29.65 3.11 13.75
C LYS A 221 -29.42 1.84 14.57
N LYS A 222 -29.73 0.67 14.00
CA LYS A 222 -29.56 -0.64 14.65
C LYS A 222 -28.77 -1.55 13.75
N LEU A 223 -27.63 -2.01 14.24
CA LEU A 223 -26.73 -2.89 13.51
C LEU A 223 -27.26 -4.33 13.53
N THR A 224 -27.20 -4.98 12.37
CA THR A 224 -27.43 -6.42 12.21
C THR A 224 -26.43 -6.97 11.19
N HIS A 225 -26.08 -8.24 11.30
CA HIS A 225 -25.17 -8.87 10.34
C HIS A 225 -25.66 -8.72 8.89
N GLY A 226 -26.96 -8.90 8.64
CA GLY A 226 -27.53 -8.79 7.30
C GLY A 226 -27.33 -7.40 6.68
N ILE A 227 -27.60 -6.32 7.42
CA ILE A 227 -27.40 -4.93 6.94
C ILE A 227 -25.92 -4.66 6.65
N ILE A 228 -25.03 -5.17 7.51
CA ILE A 228 -23.58 -5.00 7.32
C ILE A 228 -23.12 -5.79 6.11
N ASP A 229 -23.57 -7.02 5.93
CA ASP A 229 -23.21 -7.85 4.78
C ASP A 229 -23.68 -7.25 3.46
N ASP A 230 -24.88 -6.65 3.43
CA ASP A 230 -25.38 -5.93 2.26
C ASP A 230 -24.52 -4.70 1.93
N SER A 231 -24.16 -3.91 2.94
CA SER A 231 -23.29 -2.73 2.79
C SER A 231 -21.87 -3.13 2.34
N LEU A 232 -21.34 -4.22 2.89
CA LEU A 232 -20.06 -4.78 2.47
C LEU A 232 -20.09 -5.30 1.04
N ARG A 233 -21.21 -5.89 0.61
CA ARG A 233 -21.38 -6.36 -0.78
C ARG A 233 -21.31 -5.18 -1.75
N GLN A 234 -21.92 -4.06 -1.40
CA GLN A 234 -21.85 -2.83 -2.19
C GLN A 234 -20.40 -2.34 -2.30
N LEU A 235 -19.70 -2.19 -1.18
CA LEU A 235 -18.29 -1.77 -1.16
C LEU A 235 -17.39 -2.73 -1.95
N LYS A 236 -17.54 -4.04 -1.76
CA LYS A 236 -16.78 -5.06 -2.51
C LYS A 236 -17.00 -4.98 -4.02
N ALA A 237 -18.20 -4.60 -4.48
CA ALA A 237 -18.49 -4.42 -5.90
C ALA A 237 -17.65 -3.27 -6.50
N TYR A 238 -17.39 -2.20 -5.73
CA TYR A 238 -16.48 -1.13 -6.14
C TYR A 238 -15.02 -1.60 -6.18
N LEU A 239 -14.58 -2.31 -5.14
CA LEU A 239 -13.19 -2.82 -5.02
C LEU A 239 -12.84 -3.88 -6.08
N TYR A 240 -13.85 -4.59 -6.61
CA TYR A 240 -13.63 -5.57 -7.67
C TYR A 240 -13.21 -4.94 -8.99
N GLN A 241 -13.64 -3.70 -9.28
CA GLN A 241 -13.30 -3.01 -10.51
C GLN A 241 -11.95 -2.31 -10.46
N PHE A 242 -11.54 -1.91 -9.28
CA PHE A 242 -10.27 -1.22 -9.06
C PHE A 242 -9.56 -1.93 -7.90
N PRO A 243 -8.32 -2.43 -8.11
CA PRO A 243 -7.52 -2.90 -7.01
C PRO A 243 -7.31 -1.73 -6.04
N SER A 244 -8.01 -1.74 -4.92
CA SER A 244 -8.09 -0.63 -3.99
C SER A 244 -8.33 -1.15 -2.58
N TYR A 245 -8.08 -0.28 -1.61
CA TYR A 245 -8.45 -0.51 -0.22
C TYR A 245 -9.82 0.08 0.06
N GLY A 246 -10.56 -0.48 0.99
CA GLY A 246 -11.91 -0.03 1.31
C GLY A 246 -12.20 0.07 2.80
N CYS A 247 -12.99 1.06 3.16
CA CYS A 247 -13.54 1.21 4.49
C CYS A 247 -15.05 1.40 4.42
N LEU A 248 -15.79 0.49 5.04
CA LEU A 248 -17.19 0.72 5.37
C LEU A 248 -17.25 1.53 6.67
N TYR A 249 -17.66 2.79 6.55
CA TYR A 249 -17.68 3.75 7.65
C TYR A 249 -19.11 3.98 8.12
N ILE A 250 -19.48 3.42 9.29
CA ILE A 250 -20.86 3.36 9.75
C ILE A 250 -21.08 4.30 10.92
N PHE A 251 -21.99 5.24 10.76
CA PHE A 251 -22.50 6.07 11.85
C PHE A 251 -23.72 5.39 12.49
N THR A 252 -23.70 5.20 13.81
CA THR A 252 -24.75 4.44 14.51
C THR A 252 -25.03 4.96 15.90
N GLU A 253 -26.26 4.75 16.36
CA GLU A 253 -26.69 4.94 17.74
C GLU A 253 -26.73 3.60 18.53
N ASP A 254 -26.36 2.49 17.89
CA ASP A 254 -26.35 1.17 18.52
C ASP A 254 -25.18 1.02 19.49
N VAL A 255 -25.46 0.69 20.74
CA VAL A 255 -24.44 0.54 21.80
C VAL A 255 -23.51 -0.65 21.58
N ASN A 256 -23.93 -1.64 20.81
CA ASN A 256 -23.15 -2.84 20.49
C ASN A 256 -22.20 -2.63 19.29
N PHE A 257 -22.03 -1.41 18.83
CA PHE A 257 -21.26 -1.07 17.61
C PHE A 257 -19.81 -1.57 17.62
N VAL A 258 -19.22 -1.75 18.79
CA VAL A 258 -17.81 -2.21 18.93
C VAL A 258 -17.61 -3.58 18.34
N GLU A 259 -18.57 -4.50 18.44
CA GLU A 259 -18.50 -5.85 17.91
C GLU A 259 -18.40 -5.89 16.37
N TYR A 260 -18.88 -4.85 15.70
CA TYR A 260 -18.89 -4.73 14.25
C TYR A 260 -17.68 -3.98 13.67
N SER A 261 -16.95 -3.21 14.51
CA SER A 261 -15.77 -2.47 14.07
C SER A 261 -14.56 -3.41 14.01
N ARG A 262 -14.17 -3.81 12.81
CA ARG A 262 -13.12 -4.83 12.60
C ARG A 262 -12.45 -4.72 11.24
N ASP A 263 -11.29 -5.31 11.13
CA ASP A 263 -10.66 -5.59 9.85
C ASP A 263 -11.24 -6.91 9.31
N ILE A 264 -11.72 -6.89 8.07
CA ILE A 264 -12.28 -8.06 7.39
C ILE A 264 -11.17 -8.87 6.76
N ASP A 265 -10.27 -8.17 6.06
CA ASP A 265 -9.06 -8.69 5.45
C ASP A 265 -8.02 -7.56 5.33
N ASP A 266 -6.93 -7.81 4.62
CA ASP A 266 -5.84 -6.84 4.45
C ASP A 266 -6.26 -5.58 3.67
N LYS A 267 -7.39 -5.61 2.94
CA LYS A 267 -7.88 -4.53 2.08
C LYS A 267 -9.16 -3.87 2.57
N LEU A 268 -9.91 -4.53 3.41
CA LEU A 268 -11.27 -4.15 3.74
C LEU A 268 -11.47 -4.03 5.25
N THR A 269 -11.92 -2.87 5.67
CA THR A 269 -12.18 -2.59 7.08
C THR A 269 -13.61 -2.10 7.31
N ILE A 270 -14.13 -2.36 8.50
CA ILE A 270 -15.36 -1.74 9.02
C ILE A 270 -14.97 -0.84 10.18
N ARG A 271 -15.43 0.40 10.16
CA ARG A 271 -15.29 1.35 11.27
C ARG A 271 -16.64 1.89 11.65
N CYS A 272 -17.03 1.70 12.88
CA CYS A 272 -18.28 2.22 13.43
C CYS A 272 -18.01 3.45 14.30
N VAL A 273 -18.82 4.48 14.10
CA VAL A 273 -18.78 5.77 14.80
C VAL A 273 -20.06 5.91 15.60
N TYR A 274 -19.93 6.08 16.92
CA TYR A 274 -21.06 6.17 17.80
C TYR A 274 -21.63 7.59 17.89
N LEU A 275 -22.93 7.72 17.68
CA LEU A 275 -23.66 8.99 17.73
C LEU A 275 -24.54 9.14 19.00
N GLY A 276 -24.59 8.16 19.89
CA GLY A 276 -25.52 8.09 21.01
C GLY A 276 -25.14 8.88 22.27
N GLY A 277 -24.13 9.72 22.24
CA GLY A 277 -23.88 10.76 23.26
C GLY A 277 -23.17 10.35 24.55
N LYS A 278 -22.92 9.06 24.79
CA LYS A 278 -22.01 8.57 25.85
C LYS A 278 -21.12 7.51 25.27
N THR A 279 -19.82 7.70 25.38
CA THR A 279 -18.87 6.66 24.97
C THR A 279 -18.99 5.43 25.86
N PRO A 280 -18.65 4.21 25.39
CA PRO A 280 -18.68 2.99 26.21
C PRO A 280 -17.91 3.07 27.54
N SER A 281 -16.90 3.95 27.60
CA SER A 281 -16.18 4.25 28.86
C SER A 281 -16.95 5.16 29.82
N GLN A 282 -18.13 5.65 29.45
CA GLN A 282 -19.02 6.50 30.26
C GLN A 282 -20.37 5.82 30.57
N LEU A 283 -20.59 4.60 30.07
CA LEU A 283 -21.64 3.68 30.41
C LEU A 283 -21.14 2.69 31.43
#